data_9eb0f2c1dff710f51b3d1a9ae2b5812c
#
_entry.id   9eb0f2c1dff710f51b3d1a9ae2b5812c
#
_cell.length_a   1.000
_cell.length_b   1.000
_cell.length_c   1.000
_cell.angle_alpha   90.00
_cell.angle_beta   90.00
_cell.angle_gamma   90.00
#
_symmetry.space_group_name_H-M   'P 1'
#
loop_
_entity.id
_entity.type
_entity.pdbx_description
1 polymer ?
#
loop_
_entity_poly.entity_id
_entity_poly.type
_entity_poly.pdbx_seq_one_letter_code
_entity_poly.pdbx_strand_id
1 'polypeptide(L)'
;MGKGGGKAHTPVEAKDNLKSTQMMSVIDAIGEGPIEGPVKGLQSILVNKTPLTDTDGNPVIHGVTAVWRAGEQEQTPPEGFESSGAETALGVEVTKAKPVTRTITSANIDRLRVTFGVQSLVETTSKGDRNPASVRLLIQLQRNGNWVTEKDVTINGKTTSQFLASVILDNLPPRPFNIRMVRETADSTTDQLQNKTLWSSYTEIIDVKQCYPNTAIVGLQVDAEQFGGQQMT
;
A
#
# COMPACT_ATOMS: atom_id res chain seq x y z
N MET A 1 -44.02 29.84 33.22
CA MET A 1 -43.28 29.66 31.98
C MET A 1 -41.89 29.16 32.33
N GLY A 2 -41.67 27.85 32.29
CA GLY A 2 -40.37 27.23 32.52
C GLY A 2 -39.55 27.24 31.24
N LYS A 3 -38.45 28.01 31.20
CA LYS A 3 -37.45 27.98 30.15
C LYS A 3 -36.64 26.69 30.29
N GLY A 4 -36.99 25.67 29.52
CA GLY A 4 -36.15 24.48 29.35
C GLY A 4 -34.85 24.87 28.65
N GLY A 5 -33.79 25.05 29.42
CA GLY A 5 -32.43 25.19 28.89
C GLY A 5 -32.00 23.86 28.33
N GLY A 6 -32.09 23.67 27.02
CA GLY A 6 -31.45 22.54 26.36
C GLY A 6 -29.94 22.58 26.66
N LYS A 7 -29.38 21.48 27.12
CA LYS A 7 -27.91 21.34 27.27
C LYS A 7 -27.23 21.69 25.95
N ALA A 8 -26.28 22.61 26.00
CA ALA A 8 -25.45 22.90 24.83
C ALA A 8 -24.78 21.62 24.36
N HIS A 9 -24.83 21.35 23.03
CA HIS A 9 -24.14 20.24 22.45
C HIS A 9 -22.61 20.41 22.59
N THR A 10 -21.94 19.41 23.15
CA THR A 10 -20.48 19.38 23.19
C THR A 10 -19.98 18.67 21.92
N PRO A 11 -19.19 19.33 21.08
CA PRO A 11 -18.64 18.71 19.90
C PRO A 11 -17.84 17.44 20.22
N VAL A 12 -17.99 16.41 19.41
CA VAL A 12 -17.27 15.14 19.53
C VAL A 12 -16.32 15.01 18.33
N GLU A 13 -15.07 14.68 18.61
CA GLU A 13 -14.07 14.40 17.60
C GLU A 13 -13.77 12.90 17.55
N ALA A 14 -14.01 12.28 16.37
CA ALA A 14 -13.59 10.91 16.13
C ALA A 14 -12.06 10.85 16.07
N LYS A 15 -11.49 9.73 16.50
CA LYS A 15 -10.04 9.53 16.43
C LYS A 15 -9.57 9.37 14.98
N ASP A 16 -8.38 9.86 14.69
CA ASP A 16 -7.70 9.59 13.42
C ASP A 16 -7.38 8.09 13.33
N ASN A 17 -7.80 7.45 12.25
CA ASN A 17 -7.66 6.01 12.05
C ASN A 17 -6.97 5.64 10.73
N LEU A 18 -6.60 6.62 9.91
CA LEU A 18 -5.83 6.41 8.69
C LEU A 18 -4.34 6.58 8.98
N LYS A 19 -3.58 5.51 8.72
CA LYS A 19 -2.12 5.50 8.88
C LYS A 19 -1.48 5.02 7.58
N SER A 20 -0.53 5.79 7.07
CA SER A 20 0.26 5.40 5.90
C SER A 20 1.08 4.16 6.20
N THR A 21 1.20 3.24 5.23
CA THR A 21 2.00 2.03 5.34
C THR A 21 3.32 2.18 4.62
N GLN A 22 4.38 1.58 5.18
CA GLN A 22 5.70 1.50 4.56
C GLN A 22 6.17 0.06 4.61
N MET A 23 6.45 -0.53 3.43
CA MET A 23 6.93 -1.90 3.32
C MET A 23 8.46 -1.94 3.24
N MET A 24 9.06 -2.84 4.00
CA MET A 24 10.47 -3.20 3.90
C MET A 24 10.61 -4.62 3.39
N SER A 25 11.60 -4.86 2.52
CA SER A 25 11.90 -6.17 1.97
C SER A 25 13.37 -6.51 2.20
N VAL A 26 13.63 -7.73 2.66
CA VAL A 26 14.99 -8.25 2.90
C VAL A 26 15.08 -9.67 2.34
N ILE A 27 16.19 -9.98 1.67
CA ILE A 27 16.54 -11.34 1.25
C ILE A 27 17.87 -11.70 1.88
N ASP A 28 17.88 -12.73 2.72
CA ASP A 28 19.07 -13.25 3.39
C ASP A 28 19.47 -14.61 2.82
N ALA A 29 20.78 -14.78 2.55
CA ALA A 29 21.37 -16.06 2.26
C ALA A 29 21.66 -16.78 3.58
N ILE A 30 21.06 -17.96 3.78
CA ILE A 30 21.15 -18.72 5.03
C ILE A 30 22.09 -19.91 4.96
N GLY A 31 22.51 -20.29 3.77
CA GLY A 31 23.49 -21.38 3.60
C GLY A 31 23.69 -21.78 2.15
N GLU A 32 24.73 -22.56 1.92
CA GLU A 32 24.89 -23.27 0.65
C GLU A 32 23.95 -24.48 0.67
N GLY A 33 23.22 -24.68 -0.43
CA GLY A 33 22.20 -25.70 -0.51
C GLY A 33 22.64 -26.89 -1.38
N PRO A 34 21.74 -27.89 -1.52
CA PRO A 34 20.37 -27.89 -0.96
C PRO A 34 20.27 -28.23 0.51
N ILE A 35 19.33 -27.61 1.18
CA ILE A 35 18.93 -27.93 2.57
C ILE A 35 17.48 -28.44 2.58
N GLU A 36 17.10 -29.15 3.66
CA GLU A 36 15.73 -29.64 3.80
C GLU A 36 14.69 -28.53 3.99
N GLY A 37 15.13 -27.32 4.32
CA GLY A 37 14.28 -26.18 4.58
C GLY A 37 13.92 -26.02 6.06
N PRO A 38 13.00 -25.10 6.40
CA PRO A 38 12.61 -24.86 7.78
C PRO A 38 11.90 -26.09 8.37
N VAL A 39 12.37 -26.59 9.50
CA VAL A 39 11.87 -27.84 10.14
C VAL A 39 10.38 -27.80 10.41
N LYS A 40 9.85 -26.64 10.75
CA LYS A 40 8.42 -26.41 11.03
C LYS A 40 7.81 -25.35 10.09
N GLY A 41 8.32 -25.24 8.85
CA GLY A 41 7.86 -24.23 7.91
C GLY A 41 8.05 -22.81 8.45
N LEU A 42 7.07 -21.94 8.25
CA LEU A 42 7.14 -20.54 8.68
C LEU A 42 7.23 -20.37 10.21
N GLN A 43 6.87 -21.38 11.00
CA GLN A 43 7.06 -21.38 12.45
C GLN A 43 8.54 -21.37 12.85
N SER A 44 9.43 -21.85 11.99
CA SER A 44 10.88 -21.83 12.24
C SER A 44 11.51 -20.47 11.97
N ILE A 45 10.81 -19.56 11.35
CA ILE A 45 11.25 -18.19 11.09
C ILE A 45 10.80 -17.31 12.24
N LEU A 46 11.78 -16.72 12.93
CA LEU A 46 11.54 -15.88 14.10
C LEU A 46 11.85 -14.42 13.77
N VAL A 47 10.96 -13.54 14.15
CA VAL A 47 11.20 -12.09 14.15
C VAL A 47 11.15 -11.62 15.60
N ASN A 48 12.22 -11.05 16.08
CA ASN A 48 12.36 -10.66 17.49
C ASN A 48 12.04 -11.81 18.46
N LYS A 49 12.54 -13.03 18.15
CA LYS A 49 12.31 -14.28 18.90
C LYS A 49 10.85 -14.80 18.89
N THR A 50 9.99 -14.20 18.10
CA THR A 50 8.59 -14.63 17.95
C THR A 50 8.41 -15.33 16.60
N PRO A 51 7.83 -16.54 16.55
CA PRO A 51 7.57 -17.25 15.31
C PRO A 51 6.58 -16.47 14.42
N LEU A 52 6.73 -16.58 13.11
CA LEU A 52 5.80 -15.97 12.17
C LEU A 52 4.39 -16.58 12.23
N THR A 53 4.32 -17.88 12.47
CA THR A 53 3.06 -18.64 12.59
C THR A 53 3.04 -19.47 13.85
N ASP A 54 1.83 -19.80 14.31
CA ASP A 54 1.61 -20.81 15.36
C ASP A 54 1.72 -22.24 14.80
N THR A 55 1.45 -23.23 15.65
CA THR A 55 1.48 -24.66 15.28
C THR A 55 0.42 -25.05 14.25
N ASP A 56 -0.65 -24.25 14.12
CA ASP A 56 -1.75 -24.46 13.20
C ASP A 56 -1.58 -23.68 11.88
N GLY A 57 -0.46 -22.94 11.75
CA GLY A 57 -0.14 -22.14 10.56
C GLY A 57 -0.78 -20.75 10.54
N ASN A 58 -1.43 -20.31 11.62
CA ASN A 58 -2.01 -18.97 11.69
C ASN A 58 -0.93 -17.94 11.97
N PRO A 59 -1.01 -16.73 11.37
CA PRO A 59 -0.06 -15.67 11.63
C PRO A 59 -0.06 -15.24 13.10
N VAL A 60 1.10 -15.30 13.75
CA VAL A 60 1.33 -14.74 15.09
C VAL A 60 1.74 -13.28 14.99
N ILE A 61 2.54 -12.98 13.96
CA ILE A 61 2.98 -11.61 13.67
C ILE A 61 2.24 -11.13 12.42
N HIS A 62 1.47 -10.06 12.56
CA HIS A 62 0.78 -9.45 11.44
C HIS A 62 1.69 -8.50 10.67
N GLY A 63 1.44 -8.35 9.36
CA GLY A 63 2.22 -7.46 8.50
C GLY A 63 3.59 -8.00 8.09
N VAL A 64 3.86 -9.28 8.31
CA VAL A 64 5.07 -9.97 7.85
C VAL A 64 4.70 -11.11 6.93
N THR A 65 5.31 -11.15 5.75
CA THR A 65 5.28 -12.29 4.84
C THR A 65 6.67 -12.81 4.60
N ALA A 66 6.81 -14.12 4.47
CA ALA A 66 8.09 -14.77 4.24
C ALA A 66 8.00 -15.75 3.07
N VAL A 67 9.09 -15.84 2.32
CA VAL A 67 9.32 -16.84 1.29
C VAL A 67 10.70 -17.45 1.50
N TRP A 68 10.85 -18.73 1.22
CA TRP A 68 12.16 -19.39 1.33
C TRP A 68 12.43 -20.27 0.11
N ARG A 69 13.72 -20.51 -0.16
CA ARG A 69 14.20 -21.45 -1.17
C ARG A 69 15.28 -22.33 -0.55
N ALA A 70 15.24 -23.61 -0.88
CA ALA A 70 16.12 -24.61 -0.26
C ALA A 70 17.57 -24.58 -0.73
N GLY A 71 17.87 -23.86 -1.80
CA GLY A 71 19.21 -23.82 -2.39
C GLY A 71 19.41 -24.88 -3.47
N GLU A 72 18.35 -25.24 -4.18
CA GLU A 72 18.44 -26.12 -5.35
C GLU A 72 19.13 -25.42 -6.52
N GLN A 73 19.67 -26.21 -7.43
CA GLN A 73 20.35 -25.66 -8.61
C GLN A 73 19.38 -24.91 -9.53
N GLU A 74 18.15 -25.40 -9.66
CA GLU A 74 17.12 -24.84 -10.54
C GLU A 74 15.94 -24.31 -9.73
N GLN A 75 16.20 -23.42 -8.78
CA GLN A 75 15.11 -22.80 -8.03
C GLN A 75 14.59 -21.53 -8.70
N THR A 76 13.34 -21.20 -8.42
CA THR A 76 12.71 -19.97 -8.90
C THR A 76 13.13 -18.75 -8.09
N PRO A 77 13.09 -17.53 -8.67
CA PRO A 77 13.26 -16.31 -7.89
C PRO A 77 12.22 -16.19 -6.77
N PRO A 78 12.54 -15.50 -5.66
CA PRO A 78 11.54 -15.19 -4.65
C PRO A 78 10.49 -14.24 -5.23
N GLU A 79 9.22 -14.63 -5.16
CA GLU A 79 8.12 -13.85 -5.72
C GLU A 79 7.81 -12.60 -4.89
N GLY A 80 7.43 -11.50 -5.57
CA GLY A 80 7.00 -10.26 -4.92
C GLY A 80 8.14 -9.37 -4.42
N PHE A 81 9.40 -9.73 -4.66
CA PHE A 81 10.55 -8.92 -4.25
C PHE A 81 11.04 -8.03 -5.40
N GLU A 82 11.29 -6.77 -5.08
CA GLU A 82 11.80 -5.76 -6.00
C GLU A 82 13.32 -5.80 -6.06
N SER A 83 13.92 -5.83 -7.26
CA SER A 83 15.35 -5.62 -7.42
C SER A 83 15.69 -4.14 -7.54
N SER A 84 14.81 -3.34 -8.14
CA SER A 84 14.94 -1.89 -8.21
C SER A 84 13.58 -1.23 -8.35
N GLY A 85 13.49 0.02 -7.93
CA GLY A 85 12.31 0.88 -8.10
C GLY A 85 12.74 2.31 -8.37
N ALA A 86 12.24 2.88 -9.47
CA ALA A 86 12.46 4.28 -9.82
C ALA A 86 11.17 5.05 -9.58
N GLU A 87 11.18 5.91 -8.56
CA GLU A 87 10.02 6.73 -8.19
C GLU A 87 10.02 8.04 -8.95
N THR A 88 8.86 8.39 -9.51
CA THR A 88 8.58 9.70 -10.10
C THR A 88 7.55 10.41 -9.25
N ALA A 89 7.97 11.49 -8.59
CA ALA A 89 7.08 12.32 -7.79
C ALA A 89 6.16 13.15 -8.68
N LEU A 90 4.89 13.20 -8.33
CA LEU A 90 3.87 14.00 -9.03
C LEU A 90 3.28 15.09 -8.14
N GLY A 91 2.71 14.71 -7.00
CA GLY A 91 2.07 15.67 -6.07
C GLY A 91 0.91 16.42 -6.68
N VAL A 92 0.13 15.81 -7.56
CA VAL A 92 -0.94 16.45 -8.32
C VAL A 92 -2.29 16.17 -7.69
N GLU A 93 -3.10 17.21 -7.51
CA GLU A 93 -4.49 17.06 -7.06
C GLU A 93 -5.32 16.36 -8.16
N VAL A 94 -6.13 15.38 -7.74
CA VAL A 94 -7.10 14.69 -8.59
C VAL A 94 -8.49 15.16 -8.20
N THR A 95 -9.15 15.87 -9.11
CA THR A 95 -10.54 16.31 -8.94
C THR A 95 -11.48 15.47 -9.79
N LYS A 96 -12.77 15.47 -9.45
CA LYS A 96 -13.77 14.73 -10.24
C LYS A 96 -13.84 15.18 -11.69
N ALA A 97 -13.67 16.48 -11.92
CA ALA A 97 -13.73 17.05 -13.26
C ALA A 97 -12.44 16.83 -14.09
N LYS A 98 -11.31 16.57 -13.42
CA LYS A 98 -9.99 16.48 -14.08
C LYS A 98 -9.26 15.21 -13.68
N PRO A 99 -9.48 14.09 -14.36
CA PRO A 99 -8.62 12.92 -14.27
C PRO A 99 -7.17 13.27 -14.62
N VAL A 100 -6.21 12.67 -13.94
CA VAL A 100 -4.79 12.90 -14.17
C VAL A 100 -4.21 11.73 -14.93
N THR A 101 -3.59 12.01 -16.09
CA THR A 101 -3.01 10.99 -16.98
C THR A 101 -1.50 11.12 -17.01
N ARG A 102 -0.80 9.99 -17.10
CA ARG A 102 0.66 9.91 -17.34
C ARG A 102 0.95 8.83 -18.35
N THR A 103 2.05 8.99 -19.07
CA THR A 103 2.52 8.02 -20.06
C THR A 103 3.73 7.28 -19.52
N ILE A 104 3.69 5.96 -19.57
CA ILE A 104 4.78 5.07 -19.16
C ILE A 104 5.50 4.58 -20.41
N THR A 105 6.79 4.87 -20.48
CA THR A 105 7.64 4.55 -21.64
C THR A 105 8.72 3.52 -21.36
N SER A 106 9.04 3.27 -20.09
CA SER A 106 10.11 2.36 -19.67
C SER A 106 9.82 0.92 -20.09
N ALA A 107 10.69 0.37 -20.94
CA ALA A 107 10.47 -0.94 -21.54
C ALA A 107 10.69 -2.12 -20.59
N ASN A 108 11.57 -1.96 -19.61
CA ASN A 108 12.10 -3.07 -18.80
C ASN A 108 11.50 -3.17 -17.40
N ILE A 109 10.36 -2.56 -17.17
CA ILE A 109 9.65 -2.65 -15.89
C ILE A 109 8.67 -3.82 -15.89
N ASP A 110 8.50 -4.43 -14.74
CA ASP A 110 7.60 -5.56 -14.53
C ASP A 110 6.29 -5.14 -13.90
N ARG A 111 6.35 -4.21 -12.94
CA ARG A 111 5.19 -3.71 -12.20
C ARG A 111 5.25 -2.19 -12.01
N LEU A 112 4.14 -1.62 -11.64
CA LEU A 112 4.01 -0.20 -11.35
C LEU A 112 3.32 -0.03 -9.99
N ARG A 113 3.98 0.69 -9.07
CA ARG A 113 3.34 1.13 -7.83
C ARG A 113 2.75 2.51 -8.03
N VAL A 114 1.50 2.68 -7.69
CA VAL A 114 0.81 3.97 -7.71
C VAL A 114 0.56 4.40 -6.28
N THR A 115 1.12 5.54 -5.89
CA THR A 115 0.97 6.12 -4.54
C THR A 115 0.05 7.33 -4.61
N PHE A 116 -1.00 7.30 -3.83
CA PHE A 116 -2.06 8.28 -3.81
C PHE A 116 -2.58 8.47 -2.39
N GLY A 117 -3.41 9.46 -2.19
CA GLY A 117 -3.99 9.66 -0.88
C GLY A 117 -4.83 10.92 -0.75
N VAL A 118 -4.96 11.37 0.47
CA VAL A 118 -5.69 12.57 0.86
C VAL A 118 -4.78 13.50 1.65
N GLN A 119 -4.98 14.80 1.52
CA GLN A 119 -4.29 15.78 2.37
C GLN A 119 -4.85 15.78 3.80
N SER A 120 -6.15 15.60 3.89
CA SER A 120 -6.91 15.34 5.11
C SER A 120 -8.24 14.71 4.69
N LEU A 121 -8.88 14.00 5.60
CA LEU A 121 -10.19 13.39 5.36
C LEU A 121 -11.02 13.51 6.63
N VAL A 122 -11.94 14.46 6.64
CA VAL A 122 -12.78 14.76 7.81
C VAL A 122 -14.02 15.53 7.41
N GLU A 123 -15.14 15.19 8.02
CA GLU A 123 -16.38 15.95 7.92
C GLU A 123 -16.69 16.62 9.27
N THR A 124 -16.86 17.92 9.26
CA THR A 124 -17.26 18.68 10.43
C THR A 124 -18.74 19.04 10.33
N THR A 125 -19.54 18.57 11.27
CA THR A 125 -20.99 18.86 11.28
C THR A 125 -21.24 20.32 11.71
N SER A 126 -22.47 20.79 11.46
CA SER A 126 -22.90 22.13 11.94
C SER A 126 -22.86 22.30 13.47
N LYS A 127 -22.80 21.17 14.20
CA LYS A 127 -22.66 21.14 15.65
C LYS A 127 -21.22 21.05 16.14
N GLY A 128 -20.27 21.03 15.19
CA GLY A 128 -18.84 20.96 15.48
C GLY A 128 -18.29 19.54 15.66
N ASP A 129 -19.09 18.49 15.46
CA ASP A 129 -18.59 17.12 15.50
C ASP A 129 -17.69 16.85 14.30
N ARG A 130 -16.59 16.13 14.51
CA ARG A 130 -15.64 15.78 13.46
C ARG A 130 -15.67 14.28 13.22
N ASN A 131 -16.15 13.90 12.04
CA ASN A 131 -16.47 12.53 11.67
C ASN A 131 -15.57 12.03 10.52
N PRO A 132 -15.44 10.70 10.38
CA PRO A 132 -14.85 10.09 9.19
C PRO A 132 -15.59 10.49 7.91
N ALA A 133 -14.87 10.43 6.81
CA ALA A 133 -15.42 10.62 5.46
C ALA A 133 -14.83 9.58 4.51
N SER A 134 -15.25 9.60 3.27
CA SER A 134 -14.88 8.58 2.29
C SER A 134 -14.65 9.21 0.93
N VAL A 135 -13.62 8.74 0.22
CA VAL A 135 -13.35 9.09 -1.18
C VAL A 135 -13.01 7.84 -1.99
N ARG A 136 -13.49 7.80 -3.22
CA ARG A 136 -13.29 6.70 -4.15
C ARG A 136 -12.49 7.16 -5.36
N LEU A 137 -11.43 6.43 -5.66
CA LEU A 137 -10.54 6.64 -6.80
C LEU A 137 -10.49 5.39 -7.66
N LEU A 138 -10.44 5.59 -8.98
CA LEU A 138 -10.18 4.54 -9.95
C LEU A 138 -8.80 4.73 -10.55
N ILE A 139 -8.04 3.65 -10.64
CA ILE A 139 -6.76 3.62 -11.34
C ILE A 139 -6.96 2.79 -12.59
N GLN A 140 -6.73 3.41 -13.75
CA GLN A 140 -7.05 2.85 -15.05
C GLN A 140 -5.81 2.81 -15.94
N LEU A 141 -5.68 1.72 -16.69
CA LEU A 141 -4.71 1.59 -17.77
C LEU A 141 -5.42 1.64 -19.12
N GLN A 142 -4.77 2.27 -20.10
CA GLN A 142 -5.26 2.23 -21.46
C GLN A 142 -4.76 0.96 -22.16
N ARG A 143 -5.69 0.07 -22.48
CA ARG A 143 -5.43 -1.20 -23.17
C ARG A 143 -6.13 -1.20 -24.51
N ASN A 144 -5.40 -1.37 -25.60
CA ASN A 144 -5.94 -1.32 -26.96
C ASN A 144 -6.83 -0.08 -27.23
N GLY A 145 -6.39 1.07 -26.72
CA GLY A 145 -7.11 2.33 -26.87
C GLY A 145 -8.26 2.56 -25.88
N ASN A 146 -8.63 1.55 -25.09
CA ASN A 146 -9.73 1.65 -24.13
C ASN A 146 -9.20 1.77 -22.69
N TRP A 147 -9.87 2.61 -21.90
CA TRP A 147 -9.58 2.71 -20.48
C TRP A 147 -10.19 1.54 -19.70
N VAL A 148 -9.35 0.81 -18.99
CA VAL A 148 -9.72 -0.34 -18.15
C VAL A 148 -9.41 -0.01 -16.71
N THR A 149 -10.39 -0.18 -15.83
CA THR A 149 -10.19 0.00 -14.39
C THR A 149 -9.43 -1.19 -13.83
N GLU A 150 -8.20 -0.97 -13.40
CA GLU A 150 -7.35 -1.99 -12.78
C GLU A 150 -7.56 -2.06 -11.27
N LYS A 151 -7.76 -0.90 -10.62
CA LYS A 151 -8.00 -0.78 -9.19
C LYS A 151 -9.13 0.21 -8.93
N ASP A 152 -10.03 -0.19 -8.05
CA ASP A 152 -11.11 0.62 -7.51
C ASP A 152 -10.89 0.72 -6.00
N VAL A 153 -10.48 1.91 -5.55
CA VAL A 153 -10.00 2.10 -4.17
C VAL A 153 -10.89 3.10 -3.46
N THR A 154 -11.36 2.73 -2.28
CA THR A 154 -12.08 3.62 -1.38
C THR A 154 -11.23 3.87 -0.14
N ILE A 155 -10.88 5.13 0.11
CA ILE A 155 -10.29 5.56 1.37
C ILE A 155 -11.44 5.95 2.29
N ASN A 156 -11.60 5.23 3.39
CA ASN A 156 -12.68 5.46 4.35
C ASN A 156 -12.09 5.59 5.76
N GLY A 157 -12.30 6.73 6.38
CA GLY A 157 -11.79 6.99 7.71
C GLY A 157 -11.64 8.47 7.98
N LYS A 158 -10.84 8.80 9.00
CA LYS A 158 -10.56 10.17 9.40
C LYS A 158 -9.05 10.37 9.55
N THR A 159 -8.57 11.47 9.01
CA THR A 159 -7.21 11.98 9.25
C THR A 159 -7.18 13.49 9.12
N THR A 160 -6.47 14.14 10.02
CA THR A 160 -6.22 15.59 9.97
C THR A 160 -4.88 15.93 9.30
N SER A 161 -4.09 14.92 8.95
CA SER A 161 -2.82 15.04 8.23
C SER A 161 -2.86 14.23 6.95
N GLN A 162 -1.84 14.37 6.11
CA GLN A 162 -1.71 13.62 4.87
C GLN A 162 -1.67 12.11 5.13
N PHE A 163 -2.50 11.38 4.41
CA PHE A 163 -2.49 9.93 4.35
C PHE A 163 -2.17 9.48 2.94
N LEU A 164 -1.19 8.59 2.80
CA LEU A 164 -0.81 7.97 1.54
C LEU A 164 -1.02 6.46 1.61
N ALA A 165 -1.56 5.92 0.52
CA ALA A 165 -1.68 4.50 0.26
C ALA A 165 -1.08 4.18 -1.11
N SER A 166 -0.81 2.92 -1.36
CA SER A 166 -0.32 2.48 -2.66
C SER A 166 -1.00 1.21 -3.12
N VAL A 167 -1.03 1.03 -4.44
CA VAL A 167 -1.45 -0.21 -5.11
C VAL A 167 -0.39 -0.61 -6.11
N ILE A 168 -0.30 -1.91 -6.35
CA ILE A 168 0.60 -2.49 -7.35
C ILE A 168 -0.20 -2.90 -8.57
N LEU A 169 0.26 -2.46 -9.74
CA LEU A 169 -0.26 -2.90 -11.03
C LEU A 169 0.75 -3.85 -11.68
N ASP A 170 0.30 -5.01 -12.04
CA ASP A 170 1.02 -6.01 -12.80
C ASP A 170 0.41 -6.20 -14.19
N ASN A 171 0.90 -7.16 -14.96
CA ASN A 171 0.40 -7.43 -16.31
C ASN A 171 0.23 -6.15 -17.14
N LEU A 172 1.30 -5.36 -17.18
CA LEU A 172 1.30 -4.06 -17.83
C LEU A 172 1.16 -4.18 -19.36
N PRO A 173 0.47 -3.22 -20.02
CA PRO A 173 0.37 -3.20 -21.47
C PRO A 173 1.73 -3.01 -22.17
N PRO A 174 1.83 -3.28 -23.47
CA PRO A 174 3.01 -2.90 -24.26
C PRO A 174 3.30 -1.40 -24.13
N ARG A 175 4.59 -1.06 -24.08
CA ARG A 175 5.05 0.35 -23.97
C ARG A 175 5.05 1.02 -25.34
N PRO A 176 4.74 2.31 -25.41
CA PRO A 176 4.23 3.15 -24.32
C PRO A 176 2.76 2.87 -24.03
N PHE A 177 2.34 3.08 -22.77
CA PHE A 177 0.92 3.05 -22.42
C PHE A 177 0.57 4.22 -21.49
N ASN A 178 -0.71 4.55 -21.42
CA ASN A 178 -1.21 5.60 -20.54
C ASN A 178 -1.86 4.99 -19.30
N ILE A 179 -1.61 5.64 -18.17
CA ILE A 179 -2.25 5.39 -16.88
C ILE A 179 -2.97 6.66 -16.45
N ARG A 180 -4.16 6.54 -15.89
CA ARG A 180 -4.86 7.68 -15.30
C ARG A 180 -5.49 7.34 -13.95
N MET A 181 -5.63 8.38 -13.14
CA MET A 181 -6.37 8.34 -11.89
C MET A 181 -7.64 9.17 -12.03
N VAL A 182 -8.78 8.56 -11.71
CA VAL A 182 -10.11 9.16 -11.81
C VAL A 182 -10.72 9.24 -10.42
N ARG A 183 -11.25 10.39 -10.06
CA ARG A 183 -12.00 10.57 -8.81
C ARG A 183 -13.49 10.39 -9.06
N GLU A 184 -14.11 9.46 -8.36
CA GLU A 184 -15.55 9.20 -8.45
C GLU A 184 -16.38 10.03 -7.46
N THR A 185 -15.84 10.29 -6.28
CA THR A 185 -16.50 11.08 -5.24
C THR A 185 -16.53 12.56 -5.62
N ALA A 186 -17.65 13.24 -5.37
CA ALA A 186 -17.73 14.68 -5.58
C ALA A 186 -16.69 15.44 -4.75
N ASP A 187 -16.12 16.49 -5.35
CA ASP A 187 -15.22 17.38 -4.63
C ASP A 187 -16.02 18.19 -3.60
N SER A 188 -15.41 18.43 -2.45
CA SER A 188 -16.02 19.29 -1.44
C SER A 188 -16.12 20.72 -1.93
N THR A 189 -17.24 21.35 -1.66
CA THR A 189 -17.51 22.77 -1.94
C THR A 189 -17.47 23.64 -0.68
N THR A 190 -17.21 23.04 0.49
CA THR A 190 -17.21 23.74 1.79
C THR A 190 -16.00 23.31 2.62
N ASP A 191 -15.63 24.15 3.59
CA ASP A 191 -14.56 23.82 4.55
C ASP A 191 -14.99 22.77 5.60
N GLN A 192 -16.27 22.47 5.67
CA GLN A 192 -16.81 21.45 6.59
C GLN A 192 -16.46 20.03 6.17
N LEU A 193 -16.29 19.79 4.86
CA LEU A 193 -15.81 18.52 4.34
C LEU A 193 -14.45 18.71 3.70
N GLN A 194 -13.41 18.12 4.29
CA GLN A 194 -12.07 18.08 3.74
C GLN A 194 -11.84 16.70 3.13
N ASN A 195 -11.74 16.62 1.81
CA ASN A 195 -11.63 15.37 1.08
C ASN A 195 -10.77 15.47 -0.20
N LYS A 196 -9.82 16.42 -0.25
CA LYS A 196 -8.92 16.57 -1.39
C LYS A 196 -8.05 15.34 -1.56
N THR A 197 -8.02 14.83 -2.79
CA THR A 197 -7.22 13.68 -3.19
C THR A 197 -6.03 14.10 -4.04
N LEU A 198 -4.93 13.38 -3.93
CA LEU A 198 -3.73 13.60 -4.72
C LEU A 198 -3.18 12.29 -5.28
N TRP A 199 -2.55 12.39 -6.43
CA TRP A 199 -1.64 11.38 -6.93
C TRP A 199 -0.23 11.80 -6.56
N SER A 200 0.34 11.13 -5.56
CA SER A 200 1.61 11.51 -4.97
C SER A 200 2.80 11.15 -5.86
N SER A 201 2.84 9.92 -6.35
CA SER A 201 3.93 9.41 -7.17
C SER A 201 3.54 8.11 -7.88
N TYR A 202 4.37 7.68 -8.80
CA TYR A 202 4.39 6.31 -9.27
C TYR A 202 5.83 5.77 -9.24
N THR A 203 5.97 4.47 -9.02
CA THR A 203 7.26 3.79 -8.97
C THR A 203 7.31 2.70 -10.03
N GLU A 204 8.29 2.77 -10.90
CA GLU A 204 8.57 1.75 -11.92
C GLU A 204 9.40 0.65 -11.29
N ILE A 205 8.86 -0.57 -11.22
CA ILE A 205 9.45 -1.67 -10.47
C ILE A 205 10.02 -2.71 -11.43
N ILE A 206 11.25 -3.12 -11.15
CA ILE A 206 11.88 -4.30 -11.74
C ILE A 206 11.94 -5.37 -10.65
N ASP A 207 11.36 -6.54 -10.92
CA ASP A 207 11.34 -7.64 -9.97
C ASP A 207 12.70 -8.35 -9.90
N VAL A 208 12.97 -8.97 -8.74
CA VAL A 208 14.11 -9.87 -8.59
C VAL A 208 13.95 -11.05 -9.53
N LYS A 209 14.92 -11.23 -10.41
CA LYS A 209 14.97 -12.34 -11.37
C LYS A 209 16.07 -13.34 -11.07
N GLN A 210 16.90 -13.03 -10.06
CA GLN A 210 17.97 -13.90 -9.65
C GLN A 210 17.42 -15.07 -8.84
N CYS A 211 17.76 -16.29 -9.28
CA CYS A 211 17.25 -17.52 -8.68
C CYS A 211 18.09 -17.98 -7.48
N TYR A 212 19.28 -17.41 -7.27
CA TYR A 212 20.26 -17.82 -6.23
C TYR A 212 20.57 -19.32 -6.26
N PRO A 213 21.05 -19.90 -7.40
CA PRO A 213 21.29 -21.34 -7.50
C PRO A 213 22.23 -21.82 -6.41
N ASN A 214 21.96 -22.99 -5.86
CA ASN A 214 22.75 -23.62 -4.79
C ASN A 214 22.89 -22.77 -3.50
N THR A 215 22.03 -21.77 -3.31
CA THR A 215 22.02 -20.93 -2.13
C THR A 215 20.65 -20.96 -1.48
N ALA A 216 20.57 -21.41 -0.25
CA ALA A 216 19.33 -21.34 0.53
C ALA A 216 19.09 -19.90 0.97
N ILE A 217 17.89 -19.39 0.70
CA ILE A 217 17.52 -18.00 0.97
C ILE A 217 16.20 -17.92 1.74
N VAL A 218 16.06 -16.85 2.53
CA VAL A 218 14.81 -16.43 3.14
C VAL A 218 14.56 -14.98 2.77
N GLY A 219 13.39 -14.70 2.19
CA GLY A 219 12.93 -13.36 1.93
C GLY A 219 11.84 -12.97 2.93
N LEU A 220 11.92 -11.76 3.46
CA LEU A 220 10.94 -11.17 4.36
C LEU A 220 10.41 -9.86 3.79
N GLN A 221 9.10 -9.68 3.81
CA GLN A 221 8.45 -8.40 3.58
C GLN A 221 7.72 -7.98 4.84
N VAL A 222 7.97 -6.76 5.29
CA VAL A 222 7.50 -6.26 6.58
C VAL A 222 6.82 -4.92 6.39
N ASP A 223 5.65 -4.77 6.99
CA ASP A 223 5.02 -3.48 7.18
C ASP A 223 5.68 -2.78 8.37
N ALA A 224 6.49 -1.76 8.10
CA ALA A 224 7.30 -1.06 9.09
C ALA A 224 6.44 -0.40 10.19
N GLU A 225 5.20 -0.04 9.92
CA GLU A 225 4.31 0.56 10.93
C GLU A 225 3.87 -0.44 12.00
N GLN A 226 3.77 -1.73 11.66
CA GLN A 226 3.42 -2.78 12.64
C GLN A 226 4.48 -2.93 13.74
N PHE A 227 5.70 -2.48 13.49
CA PHE A 227 6.83 -2.62 14.42
C PHE A 227 7.16 -1.33 15.18
N GLY A 228 6.45 -0.21 14.93
CA GLY A 228 6.58 1.03 15.72
C GLY A 228 8.00 1.59 15.85
N GLY A 229 8.86 1.39 14.82
CA GLY A 229 10.25 1.82 14.84
C GLY A 229 11.19 0.91 15.64
N GLN A 230 10.76 -0.27 16.06
CA GLN A 230 11.63 -1.27 16.72
C GLN A 230 12.62 -1.86 15.72
N GLN A 231 13.84 -2.11 16.20
CA GLN A 231 14.82 -2.83 15.42
C GLN A 231 14.40 -4.30 15.29
N MET A 232 14.39 -4.82 14.06
CA MET A 232 14.15 -6.24 13.82
C MET A 232 15.43 -7.05 13.94
N THR A 233 15.35 -8.19 14.59
CA THR A 233 16.40 -9.21 14.68
C THR A 233 15.88 -10.57 14.24
#